data_0f6179e9e6c5a8844542a30d0ec8fd09
#
_entry.id   0f6179e9e6c5a8844542a30d0ec8fd09
#
_cell.length_a   1.000
_cell.length_b   1.000
_cell.length_c   1.000
_cell.angle_alpha   90.00
_cell.angle_beta   90.00
_cell.angle_gamma   90.00
#
_symmetry.space_group_name_H-M   'P 1'
#
loop_
_entity.id
_entity.type
_entity.pdbx_description
1 polymer ?
#
loop_
_entity_poly.entity_id
_entity_poly.type
_entity_poly.pdbx_seq_one_letter_code
_entity_poly.pdbx_strand_id
1 'polypeptide(L)'
;MIIRSWKAVALPKNVEAYTRHFHDSVLPALRRYPGHRGAYLLKKNGAAGVDLIVLTLWETMEAIHLFAGNAADEAVVEPAAQAVLASFDHNVQHYEVVLSSAGTVASVS
;
A
#
# COMPACT_ATOMS: atom_id res chain seq x y z
N MET A 1 13.46 7.37 -6.01
CA MET A 1 12.37 6.42 -5.65
C MET A 1 11.51 7.01 -4.57
N ILE A 2 10.21 6.77 -4.68
CA ILE A 2 9.25 7.29 -3.72
C ILE A 2 8.44 6.14 -3.16
N ILE A 3 8.21 6.17 -1.85
CA ILE A 3 7.32 5.22 -1.20
C ILE A 3 6.02 5.93 -0.86
N ARG A 4 4.91 5.36 -1.31
CA ARG A 4 3.57 5.82 -1.00
C ARG A 4 3.03 4.94 0.13
N SER A 5 2.60 5.54 1.23
CA SER A 5 2.16 4.84 2.43
C SER A 5 0.69 5.13 2.72
N TRP A 6 -0.08 4.08 2.97
CA TRP A 6 -1.48 4.17 3.31
C TRP A 6 -1.79 3.27 4.50
N LYS A 7 -2.68 3.72 5.38
CA LYS A 7 -3.02 2.99 6.60
C LYS A 7 -4.49 2.68 6.68
N ALA A 8 -4.80 1.51 7.23
CA ALA A 8 -6.17 1.08 7.47
C ALA A 8 -6.24 0.21 8.72
N VAL A 9 -7.43 -0.07 9.16
CA VAL A 9 -7.68 -0.99 10.28
C VAL A 9 -8.67 -2.04 9.81
N ALA A 10 -8.38 -3.29 10.09
CA ALA A 10 -9.29 -4.40 9.83
C ALA A 10 -9.59 -5.16 11.12
N LEU A 11 -10.78 -5.70 11.21
CA LEU A 11 -11.06 -6.65 12.29
C LEU A 11 -10.21 -7.90 12.05
N PRO A 12 -9.77 -8.59 13.10
CA PRO A 12 -8.93 -9.78 12.93
C PRO A 12 -9.50 -10.79 11.93
N LYS A 13 -10.80 -10.99 11.95
CA LYS A 13 -11.45 -11.94 11.05
C LYS A 13 -11.40 -11.54 9.58
N ASN A 14 -11.13 -10.29 9.28
CA ASN A 14 -11.13 -9.78 7.91
C ASN A 14 -9.72 -9.54 7.35
N VAL A 15 -8.67 -9.75 8.13
CA VAL A 15 -7.30 -9.55 7.68
C VAL A 15 -6.98 -10.44 6.48
N GLU A 16 -7.40 -11.71 6.54
CA GLU A 16 -7.15 -12.64 5.46
C GLU A 16 -7.90 -12.24 4.19
N ALA A 17 -9.13 -11.76 4.33
CA ALA A 17 -9.92 -11.31 3.19
C ALA A 17 -9.27 -10.10 2.52
N TYR A 18 -8.77 -9.15 3.30
CA TYR A 18 -8.07 -8.00 2.73
C TYR A 18 -6.75 -8.43 2.07
N THR A 19 -6.01 -9.32 2.70
CA THR A 19 -4.75 -9.83 2.13
C THR A 19 -4.99 -10.49 0.78
N ARG A 20 -6.06 -11.26 0.67
CA ARG A 20 -6.44 -11.90 -0.58
C ARG A 20 -6.84 -10.87 -1.64
N HIS A 21 -7.62 -9.87 -1.25
CA HIS A 21 -7.97 -8.77 -2.15
C HIS A 21 -6.72 -8.04 -2.66
N PHE A 22 -5.78 -7.76 -1.76
CA PHE A 22 -4.54 -7.09 -2.12
C PHE A 22 -3.76 -7.92 -3.14
N HIS A 23 -3.60 -9.20 -2.87
CA HIS A 23 -2.87 -10.10 -3.75
C HIS A 23 -3.54 -10.27 -5.11
N ASP A 24 -4.87 -10.47 -5.12
CA ASP A 24 -5.59 -10.87 -6.32
C ASP A 24 -6.03 -9.68 -7.19
N SER A 25 -6.22 -8.52 -6.59
CA SER A 25 -6.77 -7.36 -7.30
C SER A 25 -5.82 -6.17 -7.31
N VAL A 26 -5.24 -5.82 -6.17
CA VAL A 26 -4.43 -4.61 -6.07
C VAL A 26 -3.07 -4.80 -6.75
N LEU A 27 -2.35 -5.86 -6.43
CA LEU A 27 -1.03 -6.10 -7.02
C LEU A 27 -1.08 -6.21 -8.55
N PRO A 28 -2.00 -6.99 -9.15
CA PRO A 28 -2.07 -7.04 -10.61
C PRO A 28 -2.37 -5.69 -11.25
N ALA A 29 -3.21 -4.88 -10.62
CA ALA A 29 -3.52 -3.55 -11.12
C ALA A 29 -2.30 -2.64 -11.04
N LEU A 30 -1.56 -2.66 -9.93
CA LEU A 30 -0.36 -1.85 -9.77
C LEU A 30 0.71 -2.19 -10.79
N ARG A 31 0.86 -3.47 -11.10
CA ARG A 31 1.89 -3.92 -12.04
C ARG A 31 1.72 -3.40 -13.46
N ARG A 32 0.53 -2.90 -13.79
CA ARG A 32 0.28 -2.31 -15.11
C ARG A 32 0.85 -0.91 -15.26
N TYR A 33 1.17 -0.25 -14.16
CA TYR A 33 1.63 1.14 -14.22
C TYR A 33 3.14 1.20 -14.39
N PRO A 34 3.62 1.94 -15.40
CA PRO A 34 5.06 2.17 -15.54
C PRO A 34 5.59 2.87 -14.30
N GLY A 35 6.75 2.47 -13.86
CA GLY A 35 7.37 3.07 -12.69
C GLY A 35 6.98 2.46 -11.36
N HIS A 36 6.02 1.54 -11.32
CA HIS A 36 5.74 0.77 -10.10
C HIS A 36 6.87 -0.24 -9.86
N ARG A 37 7.41 -0.25 -8.64
CA ARG A 37 8.60 -1.06 -8.33
C ARG A 37 8.38 -2.12 -7.28
N GLY A 38 7.25 -2.15 -6.64
CA GLY A 38 6.96 -3.17 -5.64
C GLY A 38 5.97 -2.68 -4.61
N ALA A 39 5.60 -3.57 -3.72
CA ALA A 39 4.63 -3.25 -2.68
C ALA A 39 4.83 -4.15 -1.46
N TYR A 40 4.43 -3.64 -0.31
CA TYR A 40 4.38 -4.41 0.93
C TYR A 40 3.03 -4.20 1.58
N LEU A 41 2.48 -5.26 2.12
CA LEU A 41 1.35 -5.19 3.03
C LEU A 41 1.85 -5.61 4.40
N LEU A 42 1.79 -4.69 5.36
CA LEU A 42 2.30 -4.90 6.71
C LEU A 42 1.14 -4.90 7.68
N LYS A 43 1.29 -5.63 8.78
CA LYS A 43 0.27 -5.64 9.82
C LYS A 43 0.90 -5.63 11.21
N LYS A 44 0.15 -5.08 12.15
CA LYS A 44 0.44 -5.26 13.58
C LYS A 44 -0.87 -5.14 14.36
N ASN A 45 -0.91 -5.75 15.54
CA ASN A 45 -2.07 -5.61 16.40
C ASN A 45 -2.14 -4.19 16.94
N GLY A 46 -3.29 -3.57 16.83
CA GLY A 46 -3.54 -2.22 17.28
C GLY A 46 -4.66 -2.18 18.30
N ALA A 47 -4.97 -0.96 18.78
CA ALA A 47 -5.99 -0.77 19.79
C ALA A 47 -7.40 -1.05 19.28
N ALA A 48 -7.67 -0.74 18.02
CA ALA A 48 -8.99 -0.87 17.44
C ALA A 48 -9.16 -2.08 16.54
N GLY A 49 -8.15 -2.93 16.46
CA GLY A 49 -8.16 -4.09 15.58
C GLY A 49 -6.75 -4.35 15.08
N VAL A 50 -6.61 -4.79 13.84
CA VAL A 50 -5.32 -5.02 13.22
C VAL A 50 -4.97 -3.83 12.34
N ASP A 51 -3.87 -3.18 12.64
CA ASP A 51 -3.38 -2.08 11.81
C ASP A 51 -2.72 -2.66 10.56
N LEU A 52 -3.15 -2.16 9.41
CA LEU A 52 -2.59 -2.53 8.11
C LEU A 52 -1.90 -1.32 7.52
N ILE A 53 -0.72 -1.54 6.95
CA ILE A 53 0.01 -0.50 6.26
C ILE A 53 0.37 -1.03 4.88
N VAL A 54 0.00 -0.29 3.85
CA VAL A 54 0.36 -0.61 2.48
C VAL A 54 1.44 0.35 2.04
N LEU A 55 2.57 -0.18 1.63
CA LEU A 55 3.65 0.59 1.04
C LEU A 55 3.76 0.22 -0.42
N THR A 56 3.73 1.21 -1.30
CA THR A 56 3.98 0.99 -2.72
C THR A 56 5.20 1.79 -3.14
N LEU A 57 6.02 1.19 -3.98
CA LEU A 57 7.31 1.75 -4.36
C LEU A 57 7.23 2.21 -5.82
N TRP A 58 7.65 3.44 -6.07
CA TRP A 58 7.52 4.10 -7.37
C TRP A 58 8.80 4.80 -7.77
N GLU A 59 9.09 4.84 -9.06
CA GLU A 59 10.28 5.52 -9.54
C GLU A 59 10.20 7.03 -9.35
N THR A 60 9.03 7.62 -9.62
CA THR A 60 8.84 9.08 -9.64
C THR A 60 7.45 9.45 -9.19
N MET A 61 7.25 10.73 -8.87
CA MET A 61 5.91 11.26 -8.61
C MET A 61 5.03 11.22 -9.86
N GLU A 62 5.60 11.38 -11.04
CA GLU A 62 4.83 11.29 -12.28
C GLU A 62 4.20 9.90 -12.42
N ALA A 63 4.92 8.85 -12.05
CA ALA A 63 4.39 7.50 -12.08
C ALA A 63 3.22 7.36 -11.11
N ILE A 64 3.32 7.97 -9.94
CA ILE A 64 2.23 7.98 -8.97
C ILE A 64 1.01 8.72 -9.52
N HIS A 65 1.21 9.83 -10.19
CA HIS A 65 0.10 10.58 -10.80
C HIS A 65 -0.62 9.77 -11.88
N LEU A 66 0.09 8.94 -12.62
CA LEU A 66 -0.56 8.06 -13.58
C LEU A 66 -1.51 7.07 -12.90
N PHE A 67 -1.15 6.62 -11.71
CA PHE A 67 -1.98 5.70 -10.94
C PHE A 67 -3.10 6.43 -10.18
N ALA A 68 -2.75 7.48 -9.46
CA ALA A 68 -3.67 8.13 -8.52
C ALA A 68 -4.36 9.37 -9.06
N GLY A 69 -3.96 9.84 -10.23
CA GLY A 69 -4.50 11.06 -10.81
C GLY A 69 -3.87 12.31 -10.21
N ASN A 70 -4.49 13.46 -10.43
CA ASN A 70 -3.95 14.74 -9.98
C ASN A 70 -3.99 14.90 -8.47
N ALA A 71 -4.97 14.30 -7.81
CA ALA A 71 -5.09 14.34 -6.36
C ALA A 71 -4.27 13.20 -5.74
N ALA A 72 -2.96 13.24 -5.93
CA ALA A 72 -2.09 12.14 -5.53
C ALA A 72 -2.06 11.88 -4.03
N ASP A 73 -2.43 12.86 -3.21
CA ASP A 73 -2.46 12.68 -1.75
C ASP A 73 -3.71 11.94 -1.29
N GLU A 74 -4.67 11.72 -2.14
CA GLU A 74 -5.86 10.98 -1.79
C GLU A 74 -5.65 9.48 -2.00
N ALA A 75 -6.20 8.68 -1.11
CA ALA A 75 -6.13 7.23 -1.22
C ALA A 75 -7.04 6.73 -2.35
N VAL A 76 -6.59 5.69 -3.02
CA VAL A 76 -7.40 4.98 -4.01
C VAL A 76 -7.87 3.69 -3.34
N VAL A 77 -9.13 3.68 -2.87
CA VAL A 77 -9.67 2.57 -2.11
C VAL A 77 -10.90 2.01 -2.83
N GLU A 78 -10.77 0.81 -3.34
CA GLU A 78 -11.84 0.18 -4.09
C GLU A 78 -12.99 -0.26 -3.17
N PRO A 79 -14.22 -0.31 -3.66
CA PRO A 79 -15.37 -0.75 -2.84
C PRO A 79 -15.15 -2.12 -2.19
N ALA A 80 -14.52 -3.04 -2.88
CA ALA A 80 -14.25 -4.37 -2.31
C ALA A 80 -13.32 -4.31 -1.11
N ALA A 81 -12.37 -3.39 -1.10
CA ALA A 81 -11.50 -3.17 0.05
C ALA A 81 -12.28 -2.54 1.20
N GLN A 82 -13.11 -1.55 0.90
CA GLN A 82 -13.91 -0.88 1.93
C GLN A 82 -14.83 -1.86 2.65
N ALA A 83 -15.32 -2.86 1.95
CA ALA A 83 -16.24 -3.84 2.54
C ALA A 83 -15.60 -4.68 3.64
N VAL A 84 -14.28 -4.83 3.65
CA VAL A 84 -13.58 -5.68 4.62
C VAL A 84 -12.70 -4.88 5.58
N LEU A 85 -12.74 -3.56 5.51
CA LEU A 85 -11.98 -2.70 6.42
C LEU A 85 -12.89 -2.04 7.45
N ALA A 86 -12.43 -1.96 8.68
CA ALA A 86 -13.15 -1.27 9.74
C ALA A 86 -13.03 0.24 9.56
N SER A 87 -11.85 0.71 9.18
CA SER A 87 -11.60 2.10 8.85
C SER A 87 -10.37 2.20 7.98
N PHE A 88 -10.18 3.33 7.33
CA PHE A 88 -9.01 3.58 6.52
C PHE A 88 -8.78 5.07 6.36
N ASP A 89 -7.52 5.43 6.10
CA ASP A 89 -7.17 6.82 5.86
C ASP A 89 -7.63 7.24 4.47
N HIS A 90 -8.18 8.44 4.37
CA HIS A 90 -8.58 9.01 3.09
C HIS A 90 -7.39 9.60 2.33
N ASN A 91 -6.29 9.85 3.03
CA ASN A 91 -5.10 10.41 2.43
C ASN A 91 -3.92 9.46 2.59
N VAL A 92 -2.90 9.67 1.80
CA VAL A 92 -1.67 8.88 1.83
C VAL A 92 -0.51 9.81 2.12
N GLN A 93 0.63 9.21 2.49
CA GLN A 93 1.88 9.93 2.66
C GLN A 93 2.87 9.47 1.61
N HIS A 94 3.68 10.39 1.12
CA HIS A 94 4.75 10.08 0.18
C HIS A 94 6.08 10.39 0.83
N TYR A 95 7.03 9.47 0.68
CA TYR A 95 8.37 9.62 1.23
C TYR A 95 9.39 9.42 0.12
N GLU A 96 10.35 10.34 0.03
CA GLU A 96 11.44 10.18 -0.89
C GLU A 96 12.48 9.26 -0.26
N VAL A 97 12.93 8.26 -0.99
CA VAL A 97 13.97 7.36 -0.49
C VAL A 97 15.31 8.07 -0.61
N VAL A 98 15.90 8.38 0.52
CA VAL A 98 17.18 9.07 0.55
C VAL A 98 18.34 8.08 0.45
N LEU A 99 18.19 6.91 1.03
CA LEU A 99 19.22 5.89 1.03
C LEU A 99 18.57 4.52 1.09
N SER A 100 19.03 3.61 0.27
CA SER A 100 18.58 2.21 0.31
C SER A 100 19.79 1.31 0.16
N SER A 101 19.87 0.32 1.04
CA SER A 101 20.92 -0.67 0.94
C SER A 101 20.33 -2.07 0.82
N ALA A 102 19.09 -2.17 0.41
CA ALA A 102 18.37 -3.38 0.50
C ALA A 102 18.85 -4.41 -0.44
N GLY A 103 19.34 -4.29 -1.42
CA GLY A 103 19.80 -5.34 -2.21
C GLY A 103 18.96 -6.55 -2.09
N THR A 104 19.54 -7.65 -2.22
CA THR A 104 18.87 -8.77 -2.27
C THR A 104 18.65 -9.34 -1.05
N VAL A 105 18.94 -9.36 -0.42
CA VAL A 105 18.76 -9.92 0.64
C VAL A 105 18.33 -10.56 1.42
N ALA A 106 17.91 -10.89 1.30
CA ALA A 106 17.34 -11.65 1.93
C ALA A 106 17.74 -11.91 3.09
N SER A 107 18.42 -11.95 3.35
CA SER A 107 18.78 -12.45 4.34
C SER A 107 19.07 -11.87 5.42
N VAL A 108 19.13 -11.11 5.61
CA VAL A 108 19.55 -10.64 6.60
C VAL A 108 19.02 -10.48 7.55
N SER A 109 19.00 -10.53 8.23
CA SER A 109 18.54 -10.55 9.28
C SER A 109 18.73 -9.80 10.19
#